data_ed321ef96ca1e62db34e224eb701812e
#
_entry.id   ed321ef96ca1e62db34e224eb701812e
#
_cell.length_a   1.000
_cell.length_b   1.000
_cell.length_c   1.000
_cell.angle_alpha   90.00
_cell.angle_beta   90.00
_cell.angle_gamma   90.00
#
_symmetry.space_group_name_H-M   'P 1'
#
loop_
_entity.id
_entity.type
_entity.pdbx_description
1 polymer ?
#
loop_
_entity_poly.entity_id
_entity_poly.type
_entity_poly.pdbx_seq_one_letter_code
_entity_poly.pdbx_strand_id
1 'polypeptide(L)'
;MVQTITYGREQEIPLKHPRETGKPSIFNDQKMKLGLFGSNCSGGLCMTDAPTTYEITWDHTKSIAQKADRLGMEAMVPVARWKGFGGNVNFNGTNFETFTWAAGLAEATDQITIFTTTHIPTVHPIVAANMATTIDHISGGRYGMNLVMGWFTPEMHMFNPSQLEHDERYQYGGEWLEFVERLWTAEGEFAFDGKYFQAKELESEPKPVQNPRPVLINAGNSSAGTDFSAKYVDINFASLDLEKMPDYTQAIKKKAQEEYRRQISTMTYGLVVCRDTEEEAKRDHQRIIDEGDWPGARHLMSIIGVESQSFGEQIEKFQERFIAGWAGQPLVGTPEQVVDGFQRLSDAGMEGMIMGFLDYNEEIDHFGAEVMPLMREAGLRY
;
A
#
# COMPACT_ATOMS: atom_id res chain seq x y z
N MET A 1 26.93 11.87 -14.62
CA MET A 1 26.82 11.98 -13.15
C MET A 1 25.39 11.61 -12.81
N VAL A 2 25.18 10.45 -12.23
CA VAL A 2 23.85 10.04 -11.78
C VAL A 2 23.48 10.97 -10.62
N GLN A 3 22.52 11.87 -10.83
CA GLN A 3 21.97 12.65 -9.72
C GLN A 3 21.30 11.65 -8.77
N THR A 4 21.86 11.54 -7.58
CA THR A 4 21.30 10.70 -6.50
C THR A 4 19.96 11.32 -6.09
N ILE A 5 18.89 10.57 -6.29
CA ILE A 5 17.54 10.94 -5.90
C ILE A 5 17.49 10.92 -4.36
N THR A 6 17.67 12.04 -3.73
CA THR A 6 17.45 12.22 -2.30
C THR A 6 16.14 12.96 -2.09
N TYR A 7 15.08 12.25 -1.77
CA TYR A 7 13.95 12.85 -1.07
C TYR A 7 14.35 13.02 0.40
N GLY A 8 15.20 14.02 0.65
CA GLY A 8 15.65 14.33 2.00
C GLY A 8 14.60 15.12 2.76
N ARG A 9 14.38 14.76 4.02
CA ARG A 9 13.54 15.46 5.00
C ARG A 9 14.03 16.86 5.39
N GLU A 10 15.12 17.36 4.85
CA GLU A 10 15.67 18.68 5.15
C GLU A 10 15.01 19.83 4.38
N GLN A 11 14.05 19.55 3.51
CA GLN A 11 13.25 20.60 2.91
C GLN A 11 11.91 20.68 3.62
N GLU A 12 11.66 21.80 4.29
CA GLU A 12 10.32 22.19 4.73
C GLU A 12 9.36 22.01 3.54
N ILE A 13 8.44 21.05 3.65
CA ILE A 13 7.39 20.85 2.65
C ILE A 13 6.40 21.98 2.87
N PRO A 14 6.32 22.98 1.98
CA PRO A 14 5.36 24.05 2.18
C PRO A 14 3.96 23.45 2.10
N LEU A 15 3.05 23.93 2.95
CA LEU A 15 1.60 23.61 2.96
C LEU A 15 0.90 24.07 1.66
N LYS A 16 1.56 23.94 0.53
CA LYS A 16 1.00 24.29 -0.78
C LYS A 16 0.43 23.03 -1.42
N HIS A 17 -0.64 23.25 -2.16
CA HIS A 17 -1.32 22.20 -2.91
C HIS A 17 -0.31 21.37 -3.75
N PRO A 18 -0.41 20.03 -3.83
CA PRO A 18 0.52 19.21 -4.62
C PRO A 18 0.67 19.65 -6.08
N ARG A 19 -0.41 20.13 -6.72
CA ARG A 19 -0.37 20.71 -8.08
C ARG A 19 0.53 21.95 -8.21
N GLU A 20 0.73 22.70 -7.11
CA GLU A 20 1.59 23.90 -7.10
C GLU A 20 3.05 23.54 -6.85
N THR A 21 3.31 22.46 -6.13
CA THR A 21 4.65 22.07 -5.69
C THR A 21 5.24 20.91 -6.48
N GLY A 22 4.41 20.15 -7.23
CA GLY A 22 4.80 18.87 -7.84
C GLY A 22 5.18 17.79 -6.84
N LYS A 23 4.84 17.97 -5.54
CA LYS A 23 5.14 17.00 -4.48
C LYS A 23 3.86 16.36 -3.99
N PRO A 24 3.77 15.02 -3.99
CA PRO A 24 2.59 14.30 -3.50
C PRO A 24 2.41 14.47 -1.99
N SER A 25 1.14 14.45 -1.53
CA SER A 25 0.76 14.65 -0.13
C SER A 25 1.40 13.66 0.84
N ILE A 26 1.78 12.48 0.37
CA ILE A 26 2.44 11.45 1.19
C ILE A 26 3.78 11.92 1.80
N PHE A 27 4.37 13.00 1.28
CA PHE A 27 5.60 13.61 1.80
C PHE A 27 5.35 14.92 2.55
N ASN A 28 4.12 15.17 3.04
CA ASN A 28 3.82 16.30 3.91
C ASN A 28 4.46 16.14 5.31
N ASP A 29 4.31 17.16 6.16
CA ASP A 29 4.92 17.21 7.49
C ASP A 29 4.14 16.47 8.58
N GLN A 30 3.02 15.83 8.25
CA GLN A 30 2.26 15.06 9.23
C GLN A 30 3.14 13.97 9.86
N LYS A 31 3.15 13.89 11.19
CA LYS A 31 3.92 12.88 11.91
C LYS A 31 3.40 11.47 11.61
N MET A 32 2.07 11.30 11.54
CA MET A 32 1.38 10.06 11.19
C MET A 32 0.57 10.29 9.91
N LYS A 33 1.02 9.77 8.77
CA LYS A 33 0.29 9.78 7.51
C LYS A 33 -0.84 8.76 7.55
N LEU A 34 -1.96 9.12 6.96
CA LEU A 34 -3.14 8.26 6.86
C LEU A 34 -3.45 7.97 5.40
N GLY A 35 -3.93 6.77 5.16
CA GLY A 35 -4.44 6.40 3.84
C GLY A 35 -5.46 5.29 3.91
N LEU A 36 -5.96 4.89 2.76
CA LEU A 36 -6.93 3.80 2.64
C LEU A 36 -6.38 2.69 1.76
N PHE A 37 -6.67 1.45 2.15
CA PHE A 37 -6.21 0.24 1.47
C PHE A 37 -7.38 -0.59 0.94
N GLY A 38 -7.24 -1.11 -0.28
CA GLY A 38 -8.11 -2.16 -0.80
C GLY A 38 -9.51 -1.72 -1.24
N SER A 39 -9.79 -0.41 -1.33
CA SER A 39 -11.11 0.08 -1.79
C SER A 39 -11.39 -0.14 -3.29
N ASN A 40 -10.50 -0.83 -4.00
CA ASN A 40 -10.68 -1.26 -5.39
C ASN A 40 -11.12 -2.72 -5.51
N CYS A 41 -11.37 -3.43 -4.42
CA CYS A 41 -11.75 -4.84 -4.46
C CYS A 41 -12.80 -5.21 -3.39
N SER A 42 -13.57 -6.26 -3.67
CA SER A 42 -14.61 -6.76 -2.76
C SER A 42 -14.05 -7.19 -1.42
N GLY A 43 -14.75 -6.85 -0.34
CA GLY A 43 -14.35 -7.12 1.03
C GLY A 43 -13.27 -6.16 1.57
N GLY A 44 -12.63 -5.33 0.72
CA GLY A 44 -11.58 -4.41 1.17
C GLY A 44 -10.47 -5.14 1.91
N LEU A 45 -10.36 -4.95 3.24
CA LEU A 45 -9.44 -5.69 4.12
C LEU A 45 -10.10 -6.81 4.94
N CYS A 46 -11.42 -7.03 4.83
CA CYS A 46 -12.15 -7.99 5.66
C CYS A 46 -12.58 -9.20 4.84
N MET A 47 -12.09 -10.39 5.18
CA MET A 47 -12.45 -11.67 4.58
C MET A 47 -13.64 -12.26 5.33
N THR A 48 -14.82 -11.64 5.24
CA THR A 48 -16.01 -11.97 6.03
C THR A 48 -17.28 -11.76 5.24
N ASP A 49 -18.35 -12.46 5.67
CA ASP A 49 -19.73 -12.26 5.20
C ASP A 49 -20.56 -11.40 6.18
N ALA A 50 -19.90 -10.74 7.11
CA ALA A 50 -20.55 -9.85 8.07
C ALA A 50 -21.34 -8.75 7.35
N PRO A 51 -22.53 -8.36 7.85
CA PRO A 51 -23.31 -7.26 7.29
C PRO A 51 -22.48 -5.99 7.16
N THR A 52 -22.75 -5.20 6.13
CA THR A 52 -22.03 -3.97 5.76
C THR A 52 -20.60 -4.17 5.23
N THR A 53 -20.17 -5.43 5.03
CA THR A 53 -18.90 -5.68 4.34
C THR A 53 -18.86 -4.97 2.99
N TYR A 54 -17.71 -4.35 2.71
CA TYR A 54 -17.52 -3.51 1.55
C TYR A 54 -17.84 -4.22 0.22
N GLU A 55 -18.82 -3.70 -0.49
CA GLU A 55 -19.14 -4.08 -1.88
C GLU A 55 -18.58 -3.07 -2.86
N ILE A 56 -17.83 -3.55 -3.85
CA ILE A 56 -17.18 -2.67 -4.81
C ILE A 56 -18.17 -2.23 -5.91
N THR A 57 -18.32 -0.91 -6.03
CA THR A 57 -18.85 -0.23 -7.22
C THR A 57 -17.99 0.97 -7.52
N TRP A 58 -18.06 1.50 -8.77
CA TRP A 58 -17.28 2.70 -9.11
C TRP A 58 -17.69 3.91 -8.26
N ASP A 59 -18.98 4.12 -8.07
CA ASP A 59 -19.49 5.24 -7.29
C ASP A 59 -19.07 5.14 -5.82
N HIS A 60 -19.03 3.92 -5.27
CA HIS A 60 -18.64 3.67 -3.89
C HIS A 60 -17.14 3.99 -3.69
N THR A 61 -16.25 3.39 -4.49
CA THR A 61 -14.80 3.64 -4.37
C THR A 61 -14.45 5.12 -4.63
N LYS A 62 -15.13 5.77 -5.58
CA LYS A 62 -14.97 7.21 -5.84
C LYS A 62 -15.41 8.06 -4.66
N SER A 63 -16.58 7.77 -4.05
CA SER A 63 -17.08 8.46 -2.85
C SER A 63 -16.07 8.37 -1.70
N ILE A 64 -15.54 7.17 -1.45
CA ILE A 64 -14.51 6.91 -0.44
C ILE A 64 -13.28 7.76 -0.69
N ALA A 65 -12.75 7.78 -1.91
CA ALA A 65 -11.57 8.56 -2.27
C ALA A 65 -11.79 10.06 -2.04
N GLN A 66 -12.96 10.58 -2.43
CA GLN A 66 -13.32 11.98 -2.23
C GLN A 66 -13.50 12.35 -0.75
N LYS A 67 -14.01 11.43 0.09
CA LYS A 67 -14.08 11.64 1.54
C LYS A 67 -12.69 11.69 2.15
N ALA A 68 -11.83 10.72 1.83
CA ALA A 68 -10.44 10.67 2.29
C ALA A 68 -9.66 11.92 1.88
N ASP A 69 -9.85 12.38 0.64
CA ASP A 69 -9.24 13.60 0.10
C ASP A 69 -9.66 14.85 0.89
N ARG A 70 -10.96 15.02 1.14
CA ARG A 70 -11.49 16.15 1.94
C ARG A 70 -11.03 16.12 3.40
N LEU A 71 -10.80 14.95 3.97
CA LEU A 71 -10.26 14.79 5.33
C LEU A 71 -8.75 15.06 5.40
N GLY A 72 -8.09 15.26 4.26
CA GLY A 72 -6.64 15.48 4.19
C GLY A 72 -5.83 14.23 4.45
N MET A 73 -6.35 13.03 4.14
CA MET A 73 -5.58 11.81 4.13
C MET A 73 -4.56 11.83 2.98
N GLU A 74 -3.45 11.12 3.14
CA GLU A 74 -2.31 11.22 2.24
C GLU A 74 -2.28 10.18 1.12
N ALA A 75 -2.96 9.04 1.27
CA ALA A 75 -2.82 7.95 0.28
C ALA A 75 -4.08 7.12 0.04
N MET A 76 -4.28 6.73 -1.22
CA MET A 76 -5.15 5.63 -1.64
C MET A 76 -4.30 4.54 -2.25
N VAL A 77 -4.28 3.35 -1.65
CA VAL A 77 -3.46 2.21 -2.12
C VAL A 77 -4.38 1.05 -2.51
N PRO A 78 -4.43 0.66 -3.80
CA PRO A 78 -5.25 -0.46 -4.24
C PRO A 78 -4.55 -1.80 -3.99
N VAL A 79 -5.31 -2.87 -3.97
CA VAL A 79 -4.82 -4.25 -4.09
C VAL A 79 -4.75 -4.62 -5.57
N ALA A 80 -3.61 -5.07 -6.07
CA ALA A 80 -3.58 -5.75 -7.36
C ALA A 80 -4.15 -7.15 -7.19
N ARG A 81 -5.17 -7.49 -7.96
CA ARG A 81 -5.80 -8.80 -7.91
C ARG A 81 -6.39 -9.18 -9.25
N TRP A 82 -6.10 -10.39 -9.69
CA TRP A 82 -6.63 -10.98 -10.91
C TRP A 82 -7.48 -12.22 -10.64
N LYS A 83 -7.29 -12.80 -9.45
CA LYS A 83 -8.00 -13.98 -8.99
C LYS A 83 -8.24 -13.90 -7.49
N GLY A 84 -9.49 -14.01 -7.06
CA GLY A 84 -9.83 -14.06 -5.65
C GLY A 84 -9.25 -15.27 -4.92
N PHE A 85 -9.29 -15.24 -3.61
CA PHE A 85 -8.71 -16.29 -2.76
C PHE A 85 -9.60 -17.51 -2.59
N GLY A 86 -10.76 -17.54 -3.25
CA GLY A 86 -11.75 -18.62 -3.07
C GLY A 86 -12.45 -18.52 -1.71
N GLY A 87 -12.92 -19.64 -1.19
CA GLY A 87 -13.75 -19.69 0.00
C GLY A 87 -15.20 -19.30 -0.29
N ASN A 88 -15.95 -18.94 0.76
CA ASN A 88 -17.38 -18.64 0.65
C ASN A 88 -17.66 -17.29 0.00
N VAL A 89 -16.88 -16.25 0.39
CA VAL A 89 -17.04 -14.87 -0.11
C VAL A 89 -16.14 -14.57 -1.29
N ASN A 90 -15.23 -15.47 -1.64
CA ASN A 90 -14.21 -15.25 -2.69
C ASN A 90 -13.51 -13.88 -2.53
N PHE A 91 -12.95 -13.64 -1.35
CA PHE A 91 -12.34 -12.38 -0.96
C PHE A 91 -11.45 -11.78 -2.05
N ASN A 92 -11.60 -10.49 -2.32
CA ASN A 92 -10.97 -9.74 -3.41
C ASN A 92 -11.23 -10.30 -4.82
N GLY A 93 -12.24 -11.17 -5.00
CA GLY A 93 -12.55 -11.80 -6.29
C GLY A 93 -13.15 -10.85 -7.32
N THR A 94 -13.84 -9.80 -6.87
CA THR A 94 -14.30 -8.69 -7.72
C THR A 94 -13.39 -7.49 -7.47
N ASN A 95 -12.79 -6.96 -8.54
CA ASN A 95 -11.80 -5.88 -8.41
C ASN A 95 -11.75 -5.01 -9.66
N PHE A 96 -11.33 -3.75 -9.46
CA PHE A 96 -10.94 -2.86 -10.55
C PHE A 96 -9.44 -2.96 -10.78
N GLU A 97 -9.05 -2.93 -12.07
CA GLU A 97 -7.65 -2.87 -12.48
C GLU A 97 -7.01 -1.57 -11.98
N THR A 98 -5.81 -1.65 -11.44
CA THR A 98 -5.25 -0.61 -10.59
C THR A 98 -4.82 0.65 -11.32
N PHE A 99 -4.34 0.57 -12.57
CA PHE A 99 -3.95 1.76 -13.34
C PHE A 99 -5.17 2.55 -13.82
N THR A 100 -6.17 1.87 -14.38
CA THR A 100 -7.40 2.53 -14.82
C THR A 100 -8.21 3.08 -13.64
N TRP A 101 -8.24 2.37 -12.52
CA TRP A 101 -8.84 2.84 -11.27
C TRP A 101 -8.11 4.09 -10.75
N ALA A 102 -6.78 4.09 -10.73
CA ALA A 102 -5.98 5.21 -10.26
C ALA A 102 -6.16 6.45 -11.15
N ALA A 103 -6.23 6.28 -12.48
CA ALA A 103 -6.51 7.39 -13.40
C ALA A 103 -7.85 8.06 -13.11
N GLY A 104 -8.91 7.25 -12.89
CA GLY A 104 -10.24 7.76 -12.57
C GLY A 104 -10.30 8.48 -11.23
N LEU A 105 -9.60 7.99 -10.21
CA LEU A 105 -9.54 8.66 -8.89
C LEU A 105 -8.64 9.88 -8.89
N ALA A 106 -7.56 9.87 -9.66
CA ALA A 106 -6.67 11.03 -9.81
C ALA A 106 -7.42 12.25 -10.36
N GLU A 107 -8.36 12.05 -11.30
CA GLU A 107 -9.23 13.12 -11.81
C GLU A 107 -10.32 13.52 -10.81
N ALA A 108 -10.77 12.61 -9.96
CA ALA A 108 -11.89 12.81 -9.03
C ALA A 108 -11.47 13.43 -7.68
N THR A 109 -10.18 13.63 -7.44
CA THR A 109 -9.60 14.10 -6.17
C THR A 109 -8.61 15.23 -6.39
N ASP A 110 -8.29 16.01 -5.33
CA ASP A 110 -7.50 17.21 -5.46
C ASP A 110 -6.10 17.15 -4.82
N GLN A 111 -5.90 16.42 -3.71
CA GLN A 111 -4.65 16.45 -2.95
C GLN A 111 -4.09 15.07 -2.56
N ILE A 112 -4.95 14.07 -2.37
CA ILE A 112 -4.54 12.72 -1.96
C ILE A 112 -3.64 12.06 -3.02
N THR A 113 -2.60 11.37 -2.59
CA THR A 113 -1.73 10.57 -3.48
C THR A 113 -2.44 9.28 -3.86
N ILE A 114 -2.62 9.05 -5.16
CA ILE A 114 -3.25 7.84 -5.68
C ILE A 114 -2.16 6.87 -6.14
N PHE A 115 -2.14 5.69 -5.54
CA PHE A 115 -1.22 4.63 -5.93
C PHE A 115 -1.85 3.66 -6.92
N THR A 116 -1.01 3.04 -7.74
CA THR A 116 -1.29 1.73 -8.33
C THR A 116 -0.59 0.64 -7.53
N THR A 117 -1.08 -0.57 -7.60
CA THR A 117 -0.32 -1.77 -7.21
C THR A 117 -0.01 -2.58 -8.46
N THR A 118 1.27 -2.77 -8.72
CA THR A 118 1.76 -3.38 -9.95
C THR A 118 2.39 -4.74 -9.64
N HIS A 119 1.77 -5.81 -10.12
CA HIS A 119 2.44 -7.11 -10.18
C HIS A 119 3.47 -7.06 -11.31
N ILE A 120 4.73 -6.83 -10.96
CA ILE A 120 5.84 -6.66 -11.91
C ILE A 120 5.87 -7.74 -13.01
N PRO A 121 5.67 -9.04 -12.70
CA PRO A 121 5.72 -10.08 -13.75
C PRO A 121 4.57 -10.01 -14.77
N THR A 122 3.52 -9.23 -14.52
CA THR A 122 2.32 -9.18 -15.39
C THR A 122 2.30 -7.99 -16.35
N VAL A 123 3.20 -7.01 -16.16
CA VAL A 123 3.20 -5.77 -16.95
C VAL A 123 4.61 -5.48 -17.47
N HIS A 124 4.72 -5.30 -18.79
CA HIS A 124 5.99 -4.91 -19.40
C HIS A 124 6.43 -3.52 -18.93
N PRO A 125 7.73 -3.26 -18.61
CA PRO A 125 8.20 -1.98 -18.08
C PRO A 125 7.85 -0.77 -18.95
N ILE A 126 7.90 -0.88 -20.28
CA ILE A 126 7.49 0.20 -21.20
C ILE A 126 6.02 0.58 -20.98
N VAL A 127 5.13 -0.42 -20.86
CA VAL A 127 3.70 -0.18 -20.67
C VAL A 127 3.43 0.47 -19.31
N ALA A 128 4.05 -0.07 -18.27
CA ALA A 128 3.92 0.47 -16.91
C ALA A 128 4.44 1.91 -16.81
N ALA A 129 5.60 2.20 -17.40
CA ALA A 129 6.18 3.54 -17.40
C ALA A 129 5.26 4.57 -18.08
N ASN A 130 4.67 4.20 -19.21
CA ASN A 130 3.76 5.09 -19.96
C ASN A 130 2.44 5.32 -19.20
N MET A 131 1.81 4.26 -18.66
CA MET A 131 0.59 4.38 -17.86
C MET A 131 0.84 5.21 -16.60
N ALA A 132 1.94 4.97 -15.90
CA ALA A 132 2.34 5.72 -14.70
C ALA A 132 2.53 7.21 -15.01
N THR A 133 3.26 7.54 -16.08
CA THR A 133 3.46 8.92 -16.53
C THR A 133 2.11 9.59 -16.86
N THR A 134 1.22 8.89 -17.54
CA THR A 134 -0.12 9.43 -17.87
C THR A 134 -0.91 9.77 -16.61
N ILE A 135 -0.93 8.88 -15.62
CA ILE A 135 -1.64 9.12 -14.35
C ILE A 135 -0.95 10.25 -13.56
N ASP A 136 0.36 10.33 -13.61
CA ASP A 136 1.11 11.41 -12.95
C ASP A 136 0.74 12.79 -13.53
N HIS A 137 0.56 12.89 -14.84
CA HIS A 137 0.03 14.09 -15.50
C HIS A 137 -1.44 14.38 -15.13
N ILE A 138 -2.33 13.38 -15.16
CA ILE A 138 -3.74 13.54 -14.76
C ILE A 138 -3.83 14.07 -13.33
N SER A 139 -3.04 13.49 -12.42
CA SER A 139 -3.03 13.87 -11.01
C SER A 139 -2.29 15.20 -10.71
N GLY A 140 -1.50 15.72 -11.65
CA GLY A 140 -0.63 16.86 -11.41
C GLY A 140 0.49 16.58 -10.40
N GLY A 141 1.09 15.37 -10.47
CA GLY A 141 2.21 14.97 -9.62
C GLY A 141 1.79 14.32 -8.30
N ARG A 142 0.59 13.70 -8.21
CA ARG A 142 0.09 13.00 -7.02
C ARG A 142 0.00 11.48 -7.20
N TYR A 143 0.77 10.92 -8.11
CA TYR A 143 0.76 9.50 -8.40
C TYR A 143 1.88 8.77 -7.67
N GLY A 144 1.64 7.50 -7.29
CA GLY A 144 2.64 6.57 -6.78
C GLY A 144 2.44 5.15 -7.27
N MET A 145 3.45 4.32 -7.15
CA MET A 145 3.42 2.93 -7.57
C MET A 145 3.84 2.00 -6.44
N ASN A 146 2.98 1.06 -6.08
CA ASN A 146 3.29 -0.06 -5.21
C ASN A 146 3.80 -1.24 -6.06
N LEU A 147 5.03 -1.65 -5.82
CA LEU A 147 5.72 -2.69 -6.58
C LEU A 147 5.60 -4.03 -5.88
N VAL A 148 5.00 -5.03 -6.53
CA VAL A 148 4.78 -6.37 -5.97
C VAL A 148 5.40 -7.43 -6.87
N MET A 149 6.16 -8.34 -6.27
CA MET A 149 6.96 -9.35 -7.03
C MET A 149 6.16 -10.57 -7.49
N GLY A 150 4.81 -10.57 -7.32
CA GLY A 150 3.96 -11.69 -7.76
C GLY A 150 4.10 -12.92 -6.85
N TRP A 151 3.51 -12.88 -5.65
CA TRP A 151 3.61 -13.96 -4.66
C TRP A 151 2.50 -15.02 -4.75
N PHE A 152 1.30 -14.62 -5.24
CA PHE A 152 0.14 -15.50 -5.31
C PHE A 152 0.21 -16.39 -6.55
N THR A 153 0.76 -17.57 -6.39
CA THR A 153 1.01 -18.52 -7.48
C THR A 153 -0.20 -18.82 -8.38
N PRO A 154 -1.43 -19.06 -7.84
CA PRO A 154 -2.60 -19.30 -8.68
C PRO A 154 -2.96 -18.15 -9.61
N GLU A 155 -2.64 -16.92 -9.22
CA GLU A 155 -2.84 -15.71 -10.03
C GLU A 155 -1.72 -15.57 -11.08
N MET A 156 -0.48 -15.79 -10.68
CA MET A 156 0.66 -15.70 -11.61
C MET A 156 0.56 -16.72 -12.73
N HIS A 157 0.01 -17.91 -12.47
CA HIS A 157 -0.25 -18.93 -13.50
C HIS A 157 -1.25 -18.49 -14.58
N MET A 158 -2.05 -17.45 -14.36
CA MET A 158 -2.90 -16.88 -15.40
C MET A 158 -2.10 -16.17 -16.50
N PHE A 159 -0.91 -15.68 -16.16
CA PHE A 159 -0.03 -14.94 -17.08
C PHE A 159 1.11 -15.81 -17.60
N ASN A 160 1.76 -16.57 -16.73
CA ASN A 160 2.83 -17.46 -17.06
C ASN A 160 2.90 -18.61 -16.05
N PRO A 161 2.88 -19.88 -16.50
CA PRO A 161 2.99 -21.03 -15.59
C PRO A 161 4.36 -21.16 -14.89
N SER A 162 5.40 -20.50 -15.41
CA SER A 162 6.75 -20.51 -14.83
C SER A 162 6.94 -19.28 -13.94
N GLN A 163 6.82 -19.47 -12.62
CA GLN A 163 7.13 -18.42 -11.66
C GLN A 163 8.60 -18.53 -11.25
N LEU A 164 9.31 -17.41 -11.22
CA LEU A 164 10.69 -17.35 -10.73
C LEU A 164 10.75 -17.67 -9.23
N GLU A 165 11.89 -18.21 -8.79
CA GLU A 165 12.18 -18.40 -7.38
C GLU A 165 12.14 -17.08 -6.60
N HIS A 166 11.90 -17.16 -5.28
CA HIS A 166 11.64 -15.99 -4.44
C HIS A 166 12.67 -14.86 -4.61
N ASP A 167 13.94 -15.15 -4.47
CA ASP A 167 14.99 -14.12 -4.52
C ASP A 167 15.24 -13.65 -5.96
N GLU A 168 15.07 -14.53 -6.96
CA GLU A 168 15.18 -14.16 -8.36
C GLU A 168 14.07 -13.19 -8.79
N ARG A 169 12.87 -13.27 -8.19
CA ARG A 169 11.80 -12.29 -8.43
C ARG A 169 12.21 -10.87 -8.05
N TYR A 170 12.99 -10.71 -6.98
CA TYR A 170 13.53 -9.39 -6.60
C TYR A 170 14.64 -8.91 -7.54
N GLN A 171 15.46 -9.80 -8.09
CA GLN A 171 16.43 -9.43 -9.14
C GLN A 171 15.72 -8.98 -10.42
N TYR A 172 14.72 -9.74 -10.85
CA TYR A 172 13.85 -9.36 -11.98
C TYR A 172 13.17 -8.02 -11.74
N GLY A 173 12.62 -7.81 -10.55
CA GLY A 173 11.96 -6.56 -10.17
C GLY A 173 12.92 -5.37 -10.14
N GLY A 174 14.16 -5.56 -9.70
CA GLY A 174 15.19 -4.54 -9.74
C GLY A 174 15.52 -4.09 -11.16
N GLU A 175 15.77 -5.04 -12.06
CA GLU A 175 16.03 -4.73 -13.47
C GLU A 175 14.82 -4.10 -14.17
N TRP A 176 13.59 -4.60 -13.87
CA TRP A 176 12.35 -4.01 -14.35
C TRP A 176 12.24 -2.54 -13.95
N LEU A 177 12.54 -2.23 -12.70
CA LEU A 177 12.46 -0.86 -12.20
C LEU A 177 13.56 0.03 -12.77
N GLU A 178 14.80 -0.46 -12.88
CA GLU A 178 15.90 0.27 -13.54
C GLU A 178 15.55 0.62 -15.00
N PHE A 179 14.85 -0.28 -15.70
CA PHE A 179 14.34 -0.02 -17.03
C PHE A 179 13.26 1.08 -17.04
N VAL A 180 12.30 1.01 -16.12
CA VAL A 180 11.24 2.03 -15.96
C VAL A 180 11.83 3.39 -15.61
N GLU A 181 12.73 3.47 -14.61
CA GLU A 181 13.37 4.71 -14.20
C GLU A 181 14.16 5.33 -15.36
N ARG A 182 14.80 4.51 -16.19
CA ARG A 182 15.53 5.00 -17.35
C ARG A 182 14.61 5.56 -18.43
N LEU A 183 13.42 4.97 -18.65
CA LEU A 183 12.39 5.55 -19.52
C LEU A 183 11.92 6.92 -19.01
N TRP A 184 11.80 7.09 -17.71
CA TRP A 184 11.38 8.36 -17.11
C TRP A 184 12.45 9.47 -17.13
N THR A 185 13.73 9.10 -17.16
CA THR A 185 14.83 10.06 -16.93
C THR A 185 15.78 10.27 -18.11
N ALA A 186 15.84 9.33 -19.06
CA ALA A 186 16.77 9.46 -20.19
C ALA A 186 16.35 10.61 -21.13
N GLU A 187 17.34 11.41 -21.52
CA GLU A 187 17.21 12.42 -22.57
C GLU A 187 17.52 11.78 -23.93
N GLY A 188 16.50 11.67 -24.79
CA GLY A 188 16.61 11.08 -26.13
C GLY A 188 16.64 9.54 -26.14
N GLU A 189 16.96 9.00 -27.30
CA GLU A 189 16.96 7.56 -27.55
C GLU A 189 18.09 6.82 -26.82
N PHE A 190 17.79 5.64 -26.29
CA PHE A 190 18.75 4.76 -25.60
C PHE A 190 18.49 3.27 -25.88
N ALA A 191 19.43 2.42 -25.50
CA ALA A 191 19.26 0.97 -25.47
C ALA A 191 19.34 0.46 -24.03
N PHE A 192 18.65 -0.63 -23.75
CA PHE A 192 18.71 -1.38 -22.49
C PHE A 192 19.16 -2.81 -22.77
N ASP A 193 20.20 -3.28 -22.10
CA ASP A 193 20.78 -4.61 -22.28
C ASP A 193 21.00 -5.26 -20.92
N GLY A 194 19.90 -5.79 -20.36
CA GLY A 194 19.86 -6.47 -19.08
C GLY A 194 19.76 -7.98 -19.19
N LYS A 195 19.73 -8.68 -18.07
CA LYS A 195 19.54 -10.12 -18.00
C LYS A 195 18.12 -10.54 -18.43
N TYR A 196 17.12 -9.79 -18.01
CA TYR A 196 15.71 -10.10 -18.20
C TYR A 196 15.06 -9.27 -19.31
N PHE A 197 15.56 -8.06 -19.52
CA PHE A 197 15.01 -7.14 -20.52
C PHE A 197 16.10 -6.67 -21.47
N GLN A 198 15.79 -6.72 -22.77
CA GLN A 198 16.68 -6.23 -23.83
C GLN A 198 15.83 -5.45 -24.83
N ALA A 199 16.21 -4.20 -25.09
CA ALA A 199 15.49 -3.36 -26.01
C ALA A 199 16.43 -2.30 -26.63
N LYS A 200 16.09 -1.85 -27.83
CA LYS A 200 16.80 -0.85 -28.59
C LYS A 200 15.87 0.28 -29.00
N GLU A 201 16.45 1.43 -29.35
CA GLU A 201 15.69 2.57 -29.85
C GLU A 201 14.56 2.99 -28.90
N LEU A 202 14.86 2.95 -27.58
CA LEU A 202 13.92 3.32 -26.54
C LEU A 202 13.83 4.83 -26.40
N GLU A 203 12.64 5.34 -26.45
CA GLU A 203 12.28 6.72 -26.16
C GLU A 203 10.96 6.76 -25.41
N SER A 204 10.80 7.69 -24.49
CA SER A 204 9.56 7.84 -23.70
C SER A 204 9.27 9.31 -23.45
N GLU A 205 8.18 9.81 -24.02
CA GLU A 205 7.65 11.16 -23.83
C GLU A 205 6.13 11.10 -23.70
N PRO A 206 5.54 11.99 -22.84
CA PRO A 206 6.21 12.97 -21.97
C PRO A 206 6.91 12.29 -20.79
N LYS A 207 7.76 13.03 -20.08
CA LYS A 207 8.31 12.59 -18.78
C LYS A 207 7.28 12.81 -17.67
N PRO A 208 7.40 12.08 -16.52
CA PRO A 208 6.57 12.35 -15.34
C PRO A 208 6.63 13.82 -14.91
N VAL A 209 5.57 14.29 -14.28
CA VAL A 209 5.50 15.62 -13.63
C VAL A 209 6.38 15.65 -12.38
N GLN A 210 6.37 14.56 -11.62
CA GLN A 210 7.22 14.41 -10.44
C GLN A 210 8.69 14.29 -10.84
N ASN A 211 9.55 15.01 -10.14
CA ASN A 211 10.99 14.97 -10.36
C ASN A 211 11.66 14.40 -9.10
N PRO A 212 12.46 13.37 -9.24
CA PRO A 212 12.94 12.74 -10.48
C PRO A 212 12.01 11.65 -11.02
N ARG A 213 11.01 11.21 -10.27
CA ARG A 213 10.08 10.16 -10.67
C ARG A 213 8.86 10.08 -9.72
N PRO A 214 7.80 9.38 -10.08
CA PRO A 214 6.70 9.05 -9.16
C PRO A 214 7.16 8.31 -7.90
N VAL A 215 6.39 8.48 -6.81
CA VAL A 215 6.63 7.79 -5.53
C VAL A 215 6.58 6.29 -5.69
N LEU A 216 7.52 5.58 -5.09
CA LEU A 216 7.57 4.12 -5.09
C LEU A 216 7.41 3.55 -3.68
N ILE A 217 6.56 2.53 -3.55
CA ILE A 217 6.41 1.75 -2.32
C ILE A 217 6.56 0.25 -2.60
N ASN A 218 6.96 -0.53 -1.60
CA ASN A 218 7.02 -1.99 -1.66
C ASN A 218 6.71 -2.60 -0.30
N ALA A 219 6.01 -3.74 -0.29
CA ALA A 219 5.58 -4.44 0.91
C ALA A 219 6.46 -5.66 1.28
N GLY A 220 7.65 -5.78 0.72
CA GLY A 220 8.55 -6.91 0.98
C GLY A 220 9.24 -6.84 2.34
N ASN A 221 8.98 -7.84 3.21
CA ASN A 221 9.57 -7.94 4.55
C ASN A 221 10.59 -9.08 4.68
N SER A 222 10.80 -9.89 3.65
CA SER A 222 11.90 -10.87 3.59
C SER A 222 13.25 -10.14 3.46
N SER A 223 14.37 -10.87 3.65
CA SER A 223 15.71 -10.28 3.46
C SER A 223 15.86 -9.64 2.07
N ALA A 224 15.46 -10.35 1.00
CA ALA A 224 15.49 -9.82 -0.37
C ALA A 224 14.53 -8.63 -0.56
N GLY A 225 13.34 -8.68 0.05
CA GLY A 225 12.35 -7.59 0.01
C GLY A 225 12.80 -6.34 0.76
N THR A 226 13.41 -6.52 1.91
CA THR A 226 13.99 -5.41 2.69
C THR A 226 15.16 -4.76 1.95
N ASP A 227 16.02 -5.57 1.31
CA ASP A 227 17.13 -5.08 0.49
C ASP A 227 16.62 -4.29 -0.72
N PHE A 228 15.66 -4.85 -1.45
CA PHE A 228 15.00 -4.16 -2.57
C PHE A 228 14.38 -2.82 -2.12
N SER A 229 13.65 -2.82 -0.99
CA SER A 229 13.04 -1.60 -0.47
C SER A 229 14.09 -0.56 -0.10
N ALA A 230 15.13 -0.93 0.61
CA ALA A 230 16.21 -0.02 1.00
C ALA A 230 16.93 0.58 -0.21
N LYS A 231 17.08 -0.22 -1.29
CA LYS A 231 17.78 0.19 -2.50
C LYS A 231 16.92 1.08 -3.42
N TYR A 232 15.63 0.81 -3.57
CA TYR A 232 14.87 1.35 -4.68
C TYR A 232 13.66 2.20 -4.32
N VAL A 233 12.95 1.94 -3.20
CA VAL A 233 11.66 2.59 -2.94
C VAL A 233 11.75 3.71 -1.90
N ASP A 234 10.75 4.56 -1.86
CA ASP A 234 10.68 5.71 -0.95
C ASP A 234 10.00 5.33 0.37
N ILE A 235 9.09 4.36 0.33
CA ILE A 235 8.35 3.90 1.50
C ILE A 235 8.33 2.37 1.52
N ASN A 236 8.79 1.77 2.61
CA ASN A 236 8.55 0.36 2.88
C ASN A 236 7.23 0.20 3.65
N PHE A 237 6.40 -0.70 3.16
CA PHE A 237 5.08 -0.98 3.68
C PHE A 237 5.12 -2.30 4.46
N ALA A 238 5.32 -2.21 5.78
CA ALA A 238 5.61 -3.36 6.63
C ALA A 238 4.39 -3.91 7.35
N SER A 239 4.19 -5.24 7.29
CA SER A 239 3.24 -5.98 8.11
C SER A 239 4.00 -6.82 9.14
N LEU A 240 4.12 -6.30 10.36
CA LEU A 240 4.87 -6.90 11.45
C LEU A 240 4.09 -6.76 12.76
N ASP A 241 4.37 -7.61 13.73
CA ASP A 241 3.89 -7.40 15.10
C ASP A 241 4.50 -6.13 15.68
N LEU A 242 3.72 -5.39 16.47
CA LEU A 242 4.10 -4.08 17.01
C LEU A 242 5.46 -4.12 17.74
N GLU A 243 5.71 -5.20 18.49
CA GLU A 243 6.94 -5.38 19.26
C GLU A 243 8.20 -5.52 18.37
N LYS A 244 8.03 -5.93 17.13
CA LYS A 244 9.14 -6.09 16.16
C LYS A 244 9.38 -4.84 15.32
N MET A 245 8.44 -3.90 15.31
CA MET A 245 8.52 -2.71 14.46
C MET A 245 9.70 -1.80 14.79
N PRO A 246 10.06 -1.51 16.06
CA PRO A 246 11.18 -0.62 16.37
C PRO A 246 12.51 -1.11 15.79
N ASP A 247 12.84 -2.38 15.99
CA ASP A 247 14.07 -2.96 15.47
C ASP A 247 14.08 -2.99 13.93
N TYR A 248 12.95 -3.34 13.33
CA TYR A 248 12.81 -3.38 11.87
C TYR A 248 12.94 -1.99 11.24
N THR A 249 12.25 -0.99 11.77
CA THR A 249 12.27 0.38 11.22
C THR A 249 13.67 0.98 11.32
N GLN A 250 14.36 0.75 12.44
CA GLN A 250 15.75 1.16 12.61
C GLN A 250 16.68 0.44 11.61
N ALA A 251 16.53 -0.87 11.46
CA ALA A 251 17.39 -1.68 10.59
C ALA A 251 17.25 -1.28 9.12
N ILE A 252 16.02 -1.13 8.60
CA ILE A 252 15.83 -0.78 7.19
C ILE A 252 16.29 0.65 6.89
N LYS A 253 16.05 1.62 7.78
CA LYS A 253 16.52 3.00 7.63
C LYS A 253 18.04 3.07 7.66
N LYS A 254 18.68 2.33 8.58
CA LYS A 254 20.14 2.20 8.65
C LYS A 254 20.70 1.58 7.35
N LYS A 255 20.12 0.48 6.88
CA LYS A 255 20.54 -0.19 5.65
C LYS A 255 20.43 0.75 4.43
N ALA A 256 19.31 1.45 4.27
CA ALA A 256 19.11 2.41 3.19
C ALA A 256 20.18 3.51 3.22
N GLN A 257 20.50 4.04 4.40
CA GLN A 257 21.50 5.10 4.56
C GLN A 257 22.93 4.62 4.33
N GLU A 258 23.33 3.50 4.95
CA GLU A 258 24.72 3.05 4.96
C GLU A 258 25.13 2.37 3.63
N GLU A 259 24.24 1.51 3.06
CA GLU A 259 24.56 0.75 1.86
C GLU A 259 24.19 1.49 0.57
N TYR A 260 23.08 2.27 0.58
CA TYR A 260 22.54 2.88 -0.63
C TYR A 260 22.53 4.42 -0.62
N ARG A 261 22.92 5.05 0.49
CA ARG A 261 22.94 6.52 0.69
C ARG A 261 21.57 7.16 0.41
N ARG A 262 20.51 6.47 0.87
CA ARG A 262 19.12 6.89 0.69
C ARG A 262 18.43 7.01 2.04
N GLN A 263 17.34 7.77 2.04
CA GLN A 263 16.36 7.76 3.12
C GLN A 263 15.15 6.93 2.68
N ILE A 264 14.53 6.24 3.63
CA ILE A 264 13.32 5.46 3.41
C ILE A 264 12.36 5.69 4.57
N SER A 265 11.09 5.91 4.25
CA SER A 265 10.00 5.95 5.24
C SER A 265 9.42 4.55 5.47
N THR A 266 8.80 4.35 6.63
CA THR A 266 8.14 3.10 6.98
C THR A 266 6.68 3.34 7.32
N MET A 267 5.79 2.57 6.73
CA MET A 267 4.36 2.59 6.99
C MET A 267 3.85 1.18 7.27
N THR A 268 2.68 1.08 7.89
CA THR A 268 1.98 -0.19 8.09
C THR A 268 0.55 -0.10 7.56
N TYR A 269 -0.21 -1.18 7.69
CA TYR A 269 -1.63 -1.20 7.37
C TYR A 269 -2.41 -1.99 8.42
N GLY A 270 -3.72 -1.82 8.41
CA GLY A 270 -4.58 -2.60 9.27
C GLY A 270 -6.04 -2.15 9.28
N LEU A 271 -6.83 -2.88 10.05
CA LEU A 271 -8.24 -2.62 10.22
C LEU A 271 -8.47 -1.66 11.38
N VAL A 272 -9.34 -0.68 11.17
CA VAL A 272 -9.83 0.21 12.22
C VAL A 272 -11.29 -0.15 12.52
N VAL A 273 -11.59 -0.42 13.79
CA VAL A 273 -12.95 -0.60 14.30
C VAL A 273 -13.13 0.37 15.46
N CYS A 274 -13.64 1.56 15.16
CA CYS A 274 -13.85 2.64 16.11
C CYS A 274 -15.34 2.77 16.45
N ARG A 275 -15.68 2.72 17.74
CA ARG A 275 -17.06 2.85 18.24
C ARG A 275 -17.09 3.75 19.47
N ASP A 276 -18.28 4.17 19.88
CA ASP A 276 -18.46 5.02 21.07
C ASP A 276 -18.03 4.34 22.37
N THR A 277 -18.09 3.01 22.42
CA THR A 277 -17.65 2.21 23.57
C THR A 277 -16.70 1.09 23.14
N GLU A 278 -15.81 0.71 24.06
CA GLU A 278 -14.87 -0.38 23.86
C GLU A 278 -15.58 -1.73 23.65
N GLU A 279 -16.69 -1.94 24.38
CA GLU A 279 -17.51 -3.13 24.28
C GLU A 279 -18.14 -3.27 22.89
N GLU A 280 -18.63 -2.17 22.31
CA GLU A 280 -19.16 -2.14 20.94
C GLU A 280 -18.09 -2.43 19.91
N ALA A 281 -16.93 -1.79 20.02
CA ALA A 281 -15.81 -2.00 19.12
C ALA A 281 -15.34 -3.48 19.14
N LYS A 282 -15.20 -4.06 20.33
CA LYS A 282 -14.81 -5.47 20.49
C LYS A 282 -15.86 -6.43 19.94
N ARG A 283 -17.14 -6.16 20.20
CA ARG A 283 -18.26 -6.97 19.68
C ARG A 283 -18.27 -6.94 18.15
N ASP A 284 -18.11 -5.77 17.55
CA ASP A 284 -18.13 -5.63 16.09
C ASP A 284 -16.89 -6.26 15.43
N HIS A 285 -15.71 -6.13 16.05
CA HIS A 285 -14.53 -6.84 15.61
C HIS A 285 -14.68 -8.36 15.72
N GLN A 286 -15.26 -8.86 16.83
CA GLN A 286 -15.52 -10.29 17.01
C GLN A 286 -16.52 -10.81 15.99
N ARG A 287 -17.55 -10.02 15.65
CA ARG A 287 -18.52 -10.38 14.61
C ARG A 287 -17.84 -10.56 13.23
N ILE A 288 -16.88 -9.72 12.86
CA ILE A 288 -16.10 -9.89 11.63
C ILE A 288 -15.42 -11.26 11.60
N ILE A 289 -14.90 -11.70 12.74
CA ILE A 289 -14.21 -12.99 12.91
C ILE A 289 -15.20 -14.14 12.88
N ASP A 290 -16.28 -14.04 13.64
CA ASP A 290 -17.31 -15.10 13.77
C ASP A 290 -17.98 -15.41 12.42
N GLU A 291 -18.26 -14.36 11.62
CA GLU A 291 -18.83 -14.45 10.28
C GLU A 291 -17.74 -14.54 9.18
N GLY A 292 -16.49 -14.82 9.57
CA GLY A 292 -15.34 -14.88 8.69
C GLY A 292 -15.37 -16.03 7.67
N ASP A 293 -14.75 -15.81 6.51
CA ASP A 293 -14.55 -16.87 5.51
C ASP A 293 -13.36 -17.76 5.90
N TRP A 294 -13.57 -18.61 6.88
CA TRP A 294 -12.59 -19.55 7.38
C TRP A 294 -12.07 -20.53 6.30
N PRO A 295 -12.91 -21.05 5.37
CA PRO A 295 -12.40 -21.81 4.22
C PRO A 295 -11.44 -21.03 3.35
N GLY A 296 -11.74 -19.75 3.04
CA GLY A 296 -10.86 -18.85 2.29
C GLY A 296 -9.56 -18.57 3.04
N ALA A 297 -9.62 -18.29 4.34
CA ALA A 297 -8.44 -18.08 5.18
C ALA A 297 -7.54 -19.33 5.24
N ARG A 298 -8.11 -20.53 5.41
CA ARG A 298 -7.33 -21.78 5.36
C ARG A 298 -6.69 -22.03 4.01
N HIS A 299 -7.40 -21.77 2.92
CA HIS A 299 -6.83 -21.89 1.57
C HIS A 299 -5.64 -20.95 1.38
N LEU A 300 -5.77 -19.70 1.80
CA LEU A 300 -4.68 -18.73 1.77
C LEU A 300 -3.46 -19.21 2.57
N MET A 301 -3.67 -19.72 3.81
CA MET A 301 -2.59 -20.25 4.64
C MET A 301 -1.82 -21.37 3.93
N SER A 302 -2.52 -22.27 3.23
CA SER A 302 -1.91 -23.35 2.48
C SER A 302 -1.01 -22.84 1.34
N ILE A 303 -1.39 -21.72 0.71
CA ILE A 303 -0.61 -21.13 -0.37
C ILE A 303 0.67 -20.44 0.13
N ILE A 304 0.58 -19.75 1.28
CA ILE A 304 1.76 -19.09 1.88
C ILE A 304 2.66 -20.04 2.67
N GLY A 305 2.35 -21.35 2.69
CA GLY A 305 3.19 -22.38 3.31
C GLY A 305 3.10 -22.45 4.83
N VAL A 306 2.04 -21.91 5.45
CA VAL A 306 1.79 -22.04 6.88
C VAL A 306 1.03 -23.33 7.13
N GLU A 307 1.76 -24.42 7.49
CA GLU A 307 1.17 -25.73 7.77
C GLU A 307 0.69 -25.87 9.21
N SER A 308 -0.48 -26.50 9.38
CA SER A 308 -1.25 -26.58 10.62
C SER A 308 -0.71 -27.51 11.70
N GLN A 309 0.34 -28.29 11.45
CA GLN A 309 0.74 -29.40 12.33
C GLN A 309 1.52 -29.01 13.60
N SER A 310 2.00 -27.76 13.73
CA SER A 310 2.88 -27.39 14.85
C SER A 310 2.39 -26.21 15.72
N PHE A 311 1.29 -25.54 15.39
CA PHE A 311 0.96 -24.24 16.00
C PHE A 311 -0.55 -23.98 16.26
N GLY A 312 -1.35 -24.95 16.62
CA GLY A 312 -2.82 -24.87 16.79
C GLY A 312 -3.41 -23.47 17.07
N GLU A 313 -3.30 -22.95 18.29
CA GLU A 313 -3.83 -21.63 18.69
C GLU A 313 -3.15 -20.44 17.97
N GLN A 314 -1.87 -20.55 17.64
CA GLN A 314 -1.15 -19.46 16.93
C GLN A 314 -1.61 -19.34 15.47
N ILE A 315 -1.94 -20.46 14.84
CA ILE A 315 -2.50 -20.46 13.47
C ILE A 315 -3.90 -19.85 13.47
N GLU A 316 -4.74 -20.21 14.41
CA GLU A 316 -6.09 -19.67 14.53
C GLU A 316 -6.06 -18.15 14.69
N LYS A 317 -5.26 -17.63 15.62
CA LYS A 317 -5.05 -16.18 15.80
C LYS A 317 -4.50 -15.49 14.53
N PHE A 318 -3.65 -16.16 13.78
CA PHE A 318 -3.16 -15.62 12.52
C PHE A 318 -4.25 -15.60 11.44
N GLN A 319 -5.09 -16.63 11.37
CA GLN A 319 -6.28 -16.67 10.50
C GLN A 319 -7.29 -15.59 10.86
N GLU A 320 -7.57 -15.38 12.16
CA GLU A 320 -8.41 -14.28 12.64
C GLU A 320 -7.90 -12.93 12.16
N ARG A 321 -6.59 -12.68 12.25
CA ARG A 321 -5.97 -11.44 11.74
C ARG A 321 -6.09 -11.31 10.22
N PHE A 322 -6.07 -12.41 9.46
CA PHE A 322 -6.33 -12.35 8.02
C PHE A 322 -7.80 -12.04 7.74
N ILE A 323 -8.71 -12.66 8.45
CA ILE A 323 -10.15 -12.41 8.33
C ILE A 323 -10.46 -10.95 8.67
N ALA A 324 -9.96 -10.46 9.80
CA ALA A 324 -10.21 -9.11 10.29
C ALA A 324 -9.03 -8.17 10.03
N GLY A 325 -8.66 -7.94 8.76
CA GLY A 325 -7.69 -6.91 8.42
C GLY A 325 -6.48 -7.37 7.63
N TRP A 326 -6.54 -8.49 6.90
CA TRP A 326 -5.45 -8.95 6.03
C TRP A 326 -4.11 -9.14 6.76
N ALA A 327 -4.16 -9.65 7.99
CA ALA A 327 -3.03 -9.77 8.93
C ALA A 327 -2.33 -8.45 9.30
N GLY A 328 -2.96 -7.31 9.04
CA GLY A 328 -2.46 -5.98 9.44
C GLY A 328 -2.62 -5.70 10.93
N GLN A 329 -2.35 -4.46 11.34
CA GLN A 329 -2.50 -4.03 12.73
C GLN A 329 -3.96 -3.72 13.03
N PRO A 330 -4.61 -4.38 14.00
CA PRO A 330 -5.95 -4.01 14.42
C PRO A 330 -5.91 -2.79 15.34
N LEU A 331 -6.70 -1.77 15.05
CA LEU A 331 -7.01 -0.66 15.95
C LEU A 331 -8.49 -0.75 16.31
N VAL A 332 -8.78 -1.31 17.48
CA VAL A 332 -10.14 -1.63 17.92
C VAL A 332 -10.40 -0.95 19.27
N GLY A 333 -11.40 -0.07 19.35
CA GLY A 333 -11.72 0.63 20.58
C GLY A 333 -12.50 1.93 20.38
N THR A 334 -12.49 2.76 21.42
CA THR A 334 -13.02 4.14 21.36
C THR A 334 -12.10 5.03 20.53
N PRO A 335 -12.54 6.24 20.16
CA PRO A 335 -11.66 7.20 19.47
C PRO A 335 -10.32 7.41 20.17
N GLU A 336 -10.31 7.54 21.49
CA GLU A 336 -9.07 7.72 22.28
C GLU A 336 -8.17 6.47 22.20
N GLN A 337 -8.74 5.27 22.28
CA GLN A 337 -7.98 4.01 22.18
C GLN A 337 -7.39 3.82 20.78
N VAL A 338 -8.11 4.24 19.75
CA VAL A 338 -7.61 4.23 18.36
C VAL A 338 -6.44 5.21 18.23
N VAL A 339 -6.52 6.42 18.79
CA VAL A 339 -5.41 7.39 18.81
C VAL A 339 -4.22 6.87 19.59
N ASP A 340 -4.41 6.23 20.75
CA ASP A 340 -3.35 5.55 21.48
C ASP A 340 -2.66 4.46 20.64
N GLY A 341 -3.44 3.76 19.81
CA GLY A 341 -2.90 2.80 18.83
C GLY A 341 -1.99 3.46 17.80
N PHE A 342 -2.40 4.58 17.22
CA PHE A 342 -1.56 5.38 16.32
C PHE A 342 -0.32 5.93 17.01
N GLN A 343 -0.43 6.38 18.27
CA GLN A 343 0.74 6.83 19.03
C GLN A 343 1.76 5.71 19.21
N ARG A 344 1.32 4.51 19.57
CA ARG A 344 2.20 3.33 19.71
C ARG A 344 2.89 2.97 18.38
N LEU A 345 2.18 3.05 17.25
CA LEU A 345 2.78 2.86 15.92
C LEU A 345 3.83 3.93 15.61
N SER A 346 3.53 5.20 15.92
CA SER A 346 4.48 6.29 15.75
C SER A 346 5.73 6.11 16.63
N ASP A 347 5.57 5.71 17.89
CA ASP A 347 6.68 5.45 18.82
C ASP A 347 7.53 4.26 18.37
N ALA A 348 6.91 3.28 17.67
CA ALA A 348 7.60 2.16 17.04
C ALA A 348 8.31 2.54 15.72
N GLY A 349 8.29 3.82 15.33
CA GLY A 349 9.00 4.34 14.15
C GLY A 349 8.21 4.27 12.85
N MET A 350 6.93 3.90 12.89
CA MET A 350 6.05 3.99 11.72
C MET A 350 5.63 5.45 11.48
N GLU A 351 5.67 5.86 10.24
CA GLU A 351 5.38 7.23 9.80
C GLU A 351 3.99 7.36 9.16
N GLY A 352 3.27 6.25 9.09
CA GLY A 352 1.90 6.22 8.59
C GLY A 352 1.26 4.86 8.67
N MET A 353 -0.06 4.87 8.51
CA MET A 353 -0.88 3.66 8.42
C MET A 353 -1.90 3.79 7.28
N ILE A 354 -1.97 2.76 6.46
CA ILE A 354 -2.99 2.63 5.42
C ILE A 354 -4.09 1.75 5.98
N MET A 355 -5.27 2.33 6.16
CA MET A 355 -6.38 1.76 6.89
C MET A 355 -7.36 1.02 6.00
N GLY A 356 -8.00 0.01 6.55
CA GLY A 356 -9.26 -0.53 6.05
C GLY A 356 -10.34 -0.44 7.11
N PHE A 357 -11.56 -0.50 6.64
CA PHE A 357 -12.78 -0.53 7.44
C PHE A 357 -13.68 -1.68 6.96
N LEU A 358 -14.65 -2.09 7.76
CA LEU A 358 -15.68 -3.01 7.29
C LEU A 358 -16.63 -2.29 6.33
N ASP A 359 -17.18 -1.16 6.76
CA ASP A 359 -17.95 -0.22 5.95
C ASP A 359 -17.14 1.06 5.73
N TYR A 360 -16.42 1.13 4.61
CA TYR A 360 -15.56 2.29 4.34
C TYR A 360 -16.31 3.61 4.30
N ASN A 361 -17.56 3.63 3.88
CA ASN A 361 -18.28 4.88 3.64
C ASN A 361 -18.73 5.55 4.94
N GLU A 362 -19.30 4.77 5.85
CA GLU A 362 -19.78 5.28 7.14
C GLU A 362 -18.63 5.46 8.13
N GLU A 363 -17.71 4.49 8.17
CA GLU A 363 -16.63 4.50 9.16
C GLU A 363 -15.57 5.58 8.86
N ILE A 364 -15.38 6.01 7.61
CA ILE A 364 -14.53 7.16 7.29
C ILE A 364 -15.12 8.46 7.86
N ASP A 365 -16.43 8.65 7.75
CA ASP A 365 -17.09 9.86 8.29
C ASP A 365 -16.97 9.90 9.82
N HIS A 366 -17.21 8.76 10.49
CA HIS A 366 -17.01 8.63 11.94
C HIS A 366 -15.55 8.87 12.35
N PHE A 367 -14.60 8.26 11.65
CA PHE A 367 -13.17 8.47 11.88
C PHE A 367 -12.77 9.94 11.72
N GLY A 368 -13.29 10.60 10.70
CA GLY A 368 -13.05 12.02 10.44
C GLY A 368 -13.59 12.93 11.54
N ALA A 369 -14.77 12.60 12.07
CA ALA A 369 -15.44 13.38 13.10
C ALA A 369 -14.83 13.18 14.49
N GLU A 370 -14.51 11.93 14.87
CA GLU A 370 -14.18 11.59 16.25
C GLU A 370 -12.67 11.34 16.47
N VAL A 371 -11.97 10.71 15.50
CA VAL A 371 -10.56 10.32 15.70
C VAL A 371 -9.60 11.42 15.25
N MET A 372 -9.84 12.05 14.08
CA MET A 372 -8.89 13.03 13.55
C MET A 372 -8.68 14.26 14.44
N PRO A 373 -9.69 14.82 15.12
CA PRO A 373 -9.47 15.90 16.09
C PRO A 373 -8.53 15.47 17.23
N LEU A 374 -8.72 14.29 17.79
CA LEU A 374 -7.88 13.75 18.87
C LEU A 374 -6.45 13.47 18.38
N MET A 375 -6.25 13.04 17.13
CA MET A 375 -4.92 12.90 16.55
C MET A 375 -4.18 14.25 16.47
N ARG A 376 -4.91 15.36 16.21
CA ARG A 376 -4.32 16.71 16.25
C ARG A 376 -3.93 17.11 17.67
N GLU A 377 -4.78 16.86 18.65
CA GLU A 377 -4.50 17.11 20.06
C GLU A 377 -3.29 16.31 20.55
N ALA A 378 -3.13 15.08 20.09
CA ALA A 378 -1.98 14.22 20.37
C ALA A 378 -0.70 14.62 19.62
N GLY A 379 -0.75 15.60 18.71
CA GLY A 379 0.40 16.03 17.90
C GLY A 379 0.85 15.00 16.86
N LEU A 380 -0.04 14.09 16.48
CA LEU A 380 0.18 13.13 15.39
C LEU A 380 -0.16 13.74 14.02
N ARG A 381 -1.03 14.74 14.00
CA ARG A 381 -1.44 15.49 12.82
C ARG A 381 -1.58 16.98 13.15
N TYR A 382 -1.65 17.84 12.10
CA TYR A 382 -1.85 19.28 12.19
C TYR A 382 -3.25 19.67 11.70
#